data_694c30aef752d03196188d833d09665a
#
_entry.id   694c30aef752d03196188d833d09665a
#
_cell.length_a   1.000
_cell.length_b   1.000
_cell.length_c   1.000
_cell.angle_alpha   90.00
_cell.angle_beta   90.00
_cell.angle_gamma   90.00
#
_symmetry.space_group_name_H-M   'P 1'
#
loop_
_entity.id
_entity.type
_entity.pdbx_description
1 polymer ?
#
loop_
_entity_poly.entity_id
_entity_poly.type
_entity_poly.pdbx_seq_one_letter_code
_entity_poly.pdbx_strand_id
1 'polypeptide(L)'
;MKEPILKVENLGISFSQYTKGLVRTDLEVIKNLDIELNKGEILAVVGSSGSGKSLLAHAILGILPHNSSTHGRIIYNKEELTEKRKQNLRGREIVLIPQSVNYLNPLKKVGSQIKISIKNKDKKAKDEIVDNLFEKYNLDKKVKNYYPFQLSGGMARKVLLCTALASNSKVIIADEPTPGLDEESLNEVLKDFRKVADSGCSILMITHDISAALKIADKVAIFYAGSTLEIANTDDFKNIEKLRHPYTKALYKALPNHEFKALDDKTQPLPSELPKGCVFCDRCKIKTKECEVRVPEIKEIRNGKVRCIHAT
;
A
#
# COMPACT_ATOMS: atom_id res chain seq x y z
N MET A 1 1.75 3.67 -23.99
CA MET A 1 1.70 3.25 -22.56
C MET A 1 1.61 4.51 -21.72
N LYS A 2 0.77 4.53 -20.66
CA LYS A 2 0.73 5.67 -19.72
C LYS A 2 2.06 5.68 -18.95
N GLU A 3 2.71 6.83 -18.83
CA GLU A 3 3.93 6.97 -18.03
C GLU A 3 3.60 6.87 -16.52
N PRO A 4 4.38 6.10 -15.74
CA PRO A 4 4.16 5.99 -14.31
C PRO A 4 4.49 7.32 -13.60
N ILE A 5 3.59 7.75 -12.69
CA ILE A 5 3.84 8.88 -11.79
C ILE A 5 4.76 8.48 -10.64
N LEU A 6 4.64 7.22 -10.19
CA LEU A 6 5.48 6.63 -9.14
C LEU A 6 5.95 5.25 -9.60
N LYS A 7 7.26 5.01 -9.56
CA LYS A 7 7.87 3.73 -9.88
C LYS A 7 8.84 3.34 -8.78
N VAL A 8 8.77 2.10 -8.35
CA VAL A 8 9.72 1.49 -7.42
C VAL A 8 10.37 0.34 -8.13
N GLU A 9 11.70 0.34 -8.16
CA GLU A 9 12.51 -0.65 -8.86
C GLU A 9 13.45 -1.34 -7.91
N ASN A 10 13.27 -2.65 -7.78
CA ASN A 10 14.13 -3.54 -6.99
C ASN A 10 14.41 -2.98 -5.58
N LEU A 11 13.38 -2.47 -4.91
CA LEU A 11 13.52 -1.91 -3.56
C LEU A 11 13.79 -3.05 -2.57
N GLY A 12 14.89 -2.92 -1.83
CA GLY A 12 15.17 -3.71 -0.64
C GLY A 12 15.25 -2.83 0.59
N ILE A 13 14.84 -3.40 1.74
CA ILE A 13 14.88 -2.73 3.04
C ILE A 13 15.38 -3.72 4.07
N SER A 14 16.48 -3.34 4.76
CA SER A 14 17.09 -4.10 5.84
C SER A 14 17.11 -3.29 7.13
N PHE A 15 17.08 -3.97 8.26
CA PHE A 15 17.18 -3.36 9.58
C PHE A 15 18.37 -3.94 10.33
N SER A 16 19.25 -3.06 10.81
CA SER A 16 20.31 -3.45 11.71
C SER A 16 19.76 -3.72 13.10
N GLN A 17 20.02 -4.90 13.61
CA GLN A 17 19.62 -5.32 14.95
C GLN A 17 20.78 -6.02 15.69
N TYR A 18 20.73 -5.98 17.00
CA TYR A 18 21.68 -6.73 17.83
C TYR A 18 21.09 -8.08 18.21
N THR A 19 21.84 -9.14 17.99
CA THR A 19 21.53 -10.50 18.42
C THR A 19 22.27 -10.86 19.71
N LYS A 20 22.23 -12.13 20.14
CA LYS A 20 22.94 -12.61 21.33
C LYS A 20 24.42 -12.23 21.26
N GLY A 21 24.95 -11.68 22.36
CA GLY A 21 26.37 -11.28 22.46
C GLY A 21 26.72 -9.96 21.77
N LEU A 22 25.75 -9.05 21.56
CA LEU A 22 25.95 -7.75 20.91
C LEU A 22 26.44 -7.85 19.45
N VAL A 23 26.27 -8.98 18.81
CA VAL A 23 26.61 -9.16 17.40
C VAL A 23 25.56 -8.40 16.57
N ARG A 24 26.00 -7.44 15.76
CA ARG A 24 25.16 -6.72 14.82
C ARG A 24 24.87 -7.60 13.60
N THR A 25 23.60 -7.74 13.28
CA THR A 25 23.13 -8.46 12.10
C THR A 25 22.12 -7.60 11.34
N ASP A 26 22.11 -7.69 10.02
CA ASP A 26 21.14 -7.00 9.18
C ASP A 26 20.04 -7.99 8.77
N LEU A 27 18.81 -7.66 9.14
CA LEU A 27 17.61 -8.43 8.77
C LEU A 27 16.97 -7.80 7.55
N GLU A 28 17.05 -8.47 6.41
CA GLU A 28 16.40 -8.03 5.19
C GLU A 28 14.91 -8.40 5.20
N VAL A 29 14.04 -7.40 5.27
CA VAL A 29 12.58 -7.56 5.35
C VAL A 29 11.93 -7.43 3.97
N ILE A 30 12.44 -6.53 3.15
CA ILE A 30 12.04 -6.36 1.74
C ILE A 30 13.25 -6.70 0.88
N LYS A 31 13.06 -7.59 -0.10
CA LYS A 31 14.14 -8.04 -0.98
C LYS A 31 14.04 -7.46 -2.40
N ASN A 32 12.88 -7.63 -3.01
CA ASN A 32 12.70 -7.33 -4.43
C ASN A 32 11.29 -6.76 -4.63
N LEU A 33 11.06 -5.53 -4.22
CA LEU A 33 9.79 -4.86 -4.38
C LEU A 33 9.82 -3.98 -5.64
N ASP A 34 8.93 -4.33 -6.57
CA ASP A 34 8.72 -3.58 -7.82
C ASP A 34 7.26 -3.22 -7.93
N ILE A 35 6.96 -1.94 -8.16
CA ILE A 35 5.63 -1.44 -8.50
C ILE A 35 5.70 -0.29 -9.50
N GLU A 36 4.62 -0.11 -10.25
CA GLU A 36 4.41 1.04 -11.13
C GLU A 36 2.99 1.54 -10.97
N LEU A 37 2.85 2.80 -10.56
CA LEU A 37 1.58 3.49 -10.42
C LEU A 37 1.49 4.57 -11.50
N ASN A 38 0.50 4.46 -12.38
CA ASN A 38 0.27 5.45 -13.42
C ASN A 38 -0.57 6.63 -12.89
N LYS A 39 -0.56 7.73 -13.63
CA LYS A 39 -1.37 8.90 -13.28
C LYS A 39 -2.87 8.58 -13.37
N GLY A 40 -3.61 8.90 -12.31
CA GLY A 40 -5.05 8.63 -12.20
C GLY A 40 -5.39 7.14 -12.06
N GLU A 41 -4.42 6.30 -11.68
CA GLU A 41 -4.58 4.86 -11.45
C GLU A 41 -4.68 4.55 -9.96
N ILE A 42 -5.43 3.51 -9.62
CA ILE A 42 -5.39 2.87 -8.31
C ILE A 42 -4.61 1.57 -8.45
N LEU A 43 -3.43 1.51 -7.82
CA LEU A 43 -2.65 0.29 -7.65
C LEU A 43 -2.85 -0.24 -6.24
N ALA A 44 -3.37 -1.45 -6.10
CA ALA A 44 -3.45 -2.12 -4.81
C ALA A 44 -2.24 -3.03 -4.60
N VAL A 45 -1.53 -2.87 -3.48
CA VAL A 45 -0.49 -3.79 -3.00
C VAL A 45 -1.12 -4.72 -1.97
N VAL A 46 -1.29 -5.99 -2.36
CA VAL A 46 -2.00 -6.99 -1.56
C VAL A 46 -1.05 -8.08 -1.07
N GLY A 47 -1.14 -8.41 0.20
CA GLY A 47 -0.33 -9.49 0.80
C GLY A 47 -0.72 -9.73 2.26
N SER A 48 -0.21 -10.81 2.86
CA SER A 48 -0.48 -11.16 4.25
C SER A 48 0.01 -10.08 5.23
N SER A 49 -0.59 -10.02 6.43
CA SER A 49 -0.10 -9.19 7.51
C SER A 49 1.35 -9.54 7.86
N GLY A 50 2.16 -8.57 8.21
CA GLY A 50 3.59 -8.79 8.53
C GLY A 50 4.50 -8.99 7.33
N SER A 51 4.01 -8.97 6.08
CA SER A 51 4.85 -9.12 4.88
C SER A 51 5.72 -7.90 4.54
N GLY A 52 5.62 -6.81 5.29
CA GLY A 52 6.42 -5.60 5.08
C GLY A 52 5.78 -4.52 4.20
N LYS A 53 4.51 -4.64 3.82
CA LYS A 53 3.82 -3.70 2.90
C LYS A 53 3.88 -2.24 3.36
N SER A 54 3.66 -1.95 4.64
CA SER A 54 3.72 -0.58 5.18
C SER A 54 5.12 0.05 5.07
N LEU A 55 6.18 -0.77 5.00
CA LEU A 55 7.53 -0.27 4.79
C LEU A 55 7.69 0.38 3.41
N LEU A 56 6.94 -0.05 2.41
CA LEU A 56 6.88 0.61 1.11
C LEU A 56 6.40 2.07 1.25
N ALA A 57 5.30 2.29 1.97
CA ALA A 57 4.79 3.64 2.24
C ALA A 57 5.84 4.50 2.97
N HIS A 58 6.48 3.93 3.99
CA HIS A 58 7.52 4.61 4.76
C HIS A 58 8.76 4.93 3.91
N ALA A 59 9.18 4.04 3.02
CA ALA A 59 10.31 4.26 2.12
C ALA A 59 10.03 5.39 1.12
N ILE A 60 8.83 5.42 0.52
CA ILE A 60 8.43 6.47 -0.40
C ILE A 60 8.40 7.84 0.30
N LEU A 61 7.95 7.87 1.55
CA LEU A 61 7.82 9.10 2.33
C LEU A 61 9.10 9.53 3.05
N GLY A 62 10.16 8.68 3.08
CA GLY A 62 11.38 8.96 3.82
C GLY A 62 11.15 9.03 5.34
N ILE A 63 10.38 8.08 5.88
CA ILE A 63 10.07 7.97 7.32
C ILE A 63 10.42 6.59 7.89
N LEU A 64 11.31 5.88 7.21
CA LEU A 64 11.86 4.63 7.76
C LEU A 64 12.65 4.91 9.05
N PRO A 65 12.71 3.94 10.00
CA PRO A 65 13.54 4.04 11.19
C PRO A 65 15.03 4.25 10.86
N HIS A 66 15.77 4.92 11.77
CA HIS A 66 17.19 5.25 11.56
C HIS A 66 18.11 4.03 11.41
N ASN A 67 17.72 2.86 11.96
CA ASN A 67 18.47 1.62 11.83
C ASN A 67 18.17 0.85 10.53
N SER A 68 17.46 1.48 9.59
CA SER A 68 17.17 0.88 8.28
C SER A 68 18.20 1.27 7.23
N SER A 69 18.44 0.39 6.30
CA SER A 69 19.14 0.64 5.03
C SER A 69 18.28 0.24 3.86
N THR A 70 18.43 0.92 2.74
CA THR A 70 17.64 0.67 1.53
C THR A 70 18.56 0.54 0.32
N HIS A 71 18.17 -0.32 -0.63
CA HIS A 71 18.73 -0.34 -1.97
C HIS A 71 17.61 -0.32 -3.01
N GLY A 72 17.97 -0.20 -4.29
CA GLY A 72 16.99 -0.01 -5.37
C GLY A 72 16.66 1.48 -5.55
N ARG A 73 15.63 1.77 -6.35
CA ARG A 73 15.27 3.15 -6.72
C ARG A 73 13.80 3.40 -6.55
N ILE A 74 13.47 4.61 -6.10
CA ILE A 74 12.10 5.12 -6.07
C ILE A 74 12.09 6.37 -6.95
N ILE A 75 11.27 6.37 -7.97
CA ILE A 75 11.18 7.42 -8.98
C ILE A 75 9.78 8.03 -8.90
N TYR A 76 9.71 9.34 -8.78
CA TYR A 76 8.49 10.11 -8.80
C TYR A 76 8.56 11.19 -9.86
N ASN A 77 7.58 11.20 -10.75
CA ASN A 77 7.49 12.15 -11.85
C ASN A 77 8.81 12.22 -12.65
N LYS A 78 9.32 11.05 -13.08
CA LYS A 78 10.56 10.84 -13.86
C LYS A 78 11.88 11.11 -13.13
N GLU A 79 11.86 11.55 -11.89
CA GLU A 79 13.06 11.85 -11.12
C GLU A 79 13.15 10.99 -9.86
N GLU A 80 14.37 10.62 -9.48
CA GLU A 80 14.61 9.82 -8.29
C GLU A 80 14.22 10.58 -7.00
N LEU A 81 13.60 9.87 -6.06
CA LEU A 81 13.24 10.39 -4.75
C LEU A 81 14.43 10.32 -3.79
N THR A 82 15.27 11.36 -3.84
CA THR A 82 16.28 11.59 -2.79
C THR A 82 15.62 11.94 -1.46
N GLU A 83 16.33 11.76 -0.33
CA GLU A 83 15.78 12.08 1.00
C GLU A 83 15.27 13.52 1.11
N LYS A 84 16.01 14.49 0.57
CA LYS A 84 15.60 15.90 0.51
C LYS A 84 14.30 16.09 -0.28
N ARG A 85 14.17 15.35 -1.39
CA ARG A 85 12.97 15.41 -2.25
C ARG A 85 11.76 14.77 -1.58
N LYS A 86 11.94 13.63 -0.90
CA LYS A 86 10.88 12.99 -0.09
C LYS A 86 10.33 13.96 0.97
N GLN A 87 11.20 14.64 1.70
CA GLN A 87 10.80 15.64 2.70
C GLN A 87 9.98 16.80 2.10
N ASN A 88 10.35 17.27 0.92
CA ASN A 88 9.67 18.37 0.24
C ASN A 88 8.29 17.98 -0.31
N LEU A 89 8.12 16.72 -0.74
CA LEU A 89 6.90 16.23 -1.37
C LEU A 89 5.89 15.67 -0.35
N ARG A 90 6.38 15.19 0.79
CA ARG A 90 5.56 14.63 1.87
C ARG A 90 4.57 15.67 2.41
N GLY A 91 3.29 15.27 2.47
CA GLY A 91 2.19 16.16 2.90
C GLY A 91 1.88 17.28 1.90
N ARG A 92 2.44 17.22 0.69
CA ARG A 92 2.18 18.17 -0.39
C ARG A 92 1.66 17.46 -1.64
N GLU A 93 2.56 16.78 -2.35
CA GLU A 93 2.20 16.02 -3.55
C GLU A 93 1.95 14.55 -3.24
N ILE A 94 2.60 14.02 -2.21
CA ILE A 94 2.42 12.64 -1.73
C ILE A 94 1.90 12.70 -0.29
N VAL A 95 0.72 12.12 -0.06
CA VAL A 95 0.04 12.13 1.24
C VAL A 95 -0.22 10.71 1.68
N LEU A 96 -0.13 10.48 2.99
CA LEU A 96 -0.39 9.19 3.65
C LEU A 96 -1.73 9.22 4.37
N ILE A 97 -2.54 8.20 4.14
CA ILE A 97 -3.59 7.76 5.05
C ILE A 97 -3.00 6.58 5.84
N PRO A 98 -2.61 6.78 7.11
CA PRO A 98 -1.91 5.75 7.87
C PRO A 98 -2.86 4.69 8.43
N GLN A 99 -2.33 3.50 8.69
CA GLN A 99 -3.06 2.41 9.32
C GLN A 99 -3.56 2.77 10.74
N SER A 100 -2.73 3.46 11.52
CA SER A 100 -3.06 3.82 12.90
C SER A 100 -3.66 5.21 13.03
N VAL A 101 -4.73 5.33 13.81
CA VAL A 101 -5.34 6.62 14.18
C VAL A 101 -4.42 7.47 15.09
N ASN A 102 -3.39 6.86 15.68
CA ASN A 102 -2.42 7.55 16.54
C ASN A 102 -1.55 8.59 15.79
N TYR A 103 -1.65 8.65 14.47
CA TYR A 103 -1.02 9.71 13.68
C TYR A 103 -1.71 11.07 13.81
N LEU A 104 -2.94 11.11 14.35
CA LEU A 104 -3.57 12.37 14.73
C LEU A 104 -2.85 12.97 15.95
N ASN A 105 -2.50 14.25 15.88
CA ASN A 105 -1.86 14.95 16.99
C ASN A 105 -2.85 15.10 18.16
N PRO A 106 -2.61 14.47 19.33
CA PRO A 106 -3.55 14.46 20.45
C PRO A 106 -3.79 15.84 21.07
N LEU A 107 -2.86 16.80 20.87
CA LEU A 107 -2.90 18.14 21.41
C LEU A 107 -3.61 19.16 20.52
N LYS A 108 -4.06 18.76 19.33
CA LYS A 108 -4.72 19.65 18.36
C LYS A 108 -6.13 19.18 18.04
N LYS A 109 -7.06 20.14 17.92
CA LYS A 109 -8.41 19.86 17.44
C LYS A 109 -8.38 19.29 16.02
N VAL A 110 -9.22 18.31 15.72
CA VAL A 110 -9.17 17.58 14.44
C VAL A 110 -9.45 18.49 13.24
N GLY A 111 -10.37 19.44 13.34
CA GLY A 111 -10.61 20.41 12.27
C GLY A 111 -9.38 21.27 11.95
N SER A 112 -8.58 21.63 12.96
CA SER A 112 -7.33 22.36 12.75
C SER A 112 -6.28 21.52 12.03
N GLN A 113 -6.25 20.22 12.29
CA GLN A 113 -5.31 19.30 11.60
C GLN A 113 -5.67 19.15 10.13
N ILE A 114 -6.95 19.01 9.79
CA ILE A 114 -7.41 18.95 8.40
C ILE A 114 -7.07 20.26 7.65
N LYS A 115 -7.30 21.43 8.29
CA LYS A 115 -6.99 22.74 7.68
C LYS A 115 -5.52 22.94 7.33
N ILE A 116 -4.58 22.28 8.05
CA ILE A 116 -3.14 22.32 7.73
C ILE A 116 -2.88 21.70 6.35
N SER A 117 -3.64 20.67 5.95
CA SER A 117 -3.50 20.02 4.64
C SER A 117 -4.02 20.87 3.49
N ILE A 118 -4.88 21.85 3.77
CA ILE A 118 -5.46 22.74 2.75
C ILE A 118 -4.52 23.92 2.51
N LYS A 119 -3.97 24.01 1.30
CA LYS A 119 -3.05 25.08 0.90
C LYS A 119 -3.75 26.13 0.05
N ASN A 120 -3.16 27.32 0.00
CA ASN A 120 -3.55 28.41 -0.90
C ASN A 120 -5.04 28.80 -0.79
N LYS A 121 -5.63 28.69 0.40
CA LYS A 121 -7.01 29.09 0.70
C LYS A 121 -7.03 29.94 1.96
N ASP A 122 -7.94 30.91 2.01
CA ASP A 122 -8.21 31.70 3.22
C ASP A 122 -8.88 30.86 4.31
N LYS A 123 -9.05 31.44 5.48
CA LYS A 123 -9.63 30.74 6.64
C LYS A 123 -11.06 30.29 6.38
N LYS A 124 -11.89 31.11 5.73
CA LYS A 124 -13.29 30.82 5.46
C LYS A 124 -13.43 29.66 4.49
N ALA A 125 -12.70 29.69 3.37
CA ALA A 125 -12.69 28.58 2.40
C ALA A 125 -12.19 27.27 3.01
N LYS A 126 -11.21 27.31 3.93
CA LYS A 126 -10.75 26.13 4.66
C LYS A 126 -11.85 25.56 5.58
N ASP A 127 -12.60 26.42 6.26
CA ASP A 127 -13.73 26.00 7.10
C ASP A 127 -14.82 25.33 6.26
N GLU A 128 -15.17 25.90 5.11
CA GLU A 128 -16.16 25.34 4.19
C GLU A 128 -15.74 23.98 3.65
N ILE A 129 -14.46 23.79 3.27
CA ILE A 129 -13.94 22.50 2.81
C ILE A 129 -14.06 21.45 3.92
N VAL A 130 -13.69 21.79 5.16
CA VAL A 130 -13.80 20.86 6.29
C VAL A 130 -15.25 20.51 6.58
N ASP A 131 -16.15 21.49 6.57
CA ASP A 131 -17.58 21.26 6.81
C ASP A 131 -18.21 20.37 5.72
N ASN A 132 -17.88 20.58 4.44
CA ASN A 132 -18.32 19.75 3.33
C ASN A 132 -17.80 18.31 3.43
N LEU A 133 -16.53 18.13 3.81
CA LEU A 133 -15.97 16.78 4.04
C LEU A 133 -16.64 16.08 5.22
N PHE A 134 -16.93 16.80 6.31
CA PHE A 134 -17.62 16.21 7.46
C PHE A 134 -19.05 15.80 7.14
N GLU A 135 -19.78 16.63 6.41
CA GLU A 135 -21.11 16.30 5.92
C GLU A 135 -21.09 15.07 5.01
N LYS A 136 -20.15 15.03 4.04
CA LYS A 136 -19.98 13.93 3.11
C LYS A 136 -19.72 12.59 3.81
N TYR A 137 -18.94 12.58 4.90
CA TYR A 137 -18.58 11.36 5.65
C TYR A 137 -19.42 11.13 6.90
N ASN A 138 -20.59 11.75 6.99
CA ASN A 138 -21.50 11.62 8.14
C ASN A 138 -20.80 11.88 9.48
N LEU A 139 -19.97 12.93 9.53
CA LEU A 139 -19.38 13.47 10.76
C LEU A 139 -20.14 14.74 11.16
N ASP A 140 -20.60 14.80 12.42
CA ASP A 140 -21.21 16.03 12.95
C ASP A 140 -20.20 17.19 12.87
N LYS A 141 -20.64 18.36 12.39
CA LYS A 141 -19.78 19.56 12.23
C LYS A 141 -19.11 20.01 13.54
N LYS A 142 -19.70 19.69 14.71
CA LYS A 142 -19.06 19.96 16.03
C LYS A 142 -17.81 19.12 16.28
N VAL A 143 -17.66 17.96 15.61
CA VAL A 143 -16.49 17.09 15.75
C VAL A 143 -15.19 17.81 15.34
N LYS A 144 -15.24 18.82 14.46
CA LYS A 144 -14.06 19.65 14.15
C LYS A 144 -13.41 20.30 15.37
N ASN A 145 -14.17 20.48 16.46
CA ASN A 145 -13.70 21.05 17.72
C ASN A 145 -13.21 20.01 18.73
N TYR A 146 -13.37 18.71 18.43
CA TYR A 146 -12.91 17.63 19.29
C TYR A 146 -11.41 17.40 19.15
N TYR A 147 -10.83 16.82 20.18
CA TYR A 147 -9.48 16.25 20.16
C TYR A 147 -9.54 14.78 19.76
N PRO A 148 -8.44 14.20 19.25
CA PRO A 148 -8.42 12.80 18.81
C PRO A 148 -8.92 11.80 19.85
N PHE A 149 -8.61 11.99 21.13
CA PHE A 149 -9.04 11.10 22.21
C PHE A 149 -10.55 11.13 22.49
N GLN A 150 -11.28 12.08 21.93
CA GLN A 150 -12.75 12.19 22.05
C GLN A 150 -13.47 11.47 20.90
N LEU A 151 -12.72 10.91 19.93
CA LEU A 151 -13.26 10.24 18.75
C LEU A 151 -13.39 8.73 18.98
N SER A 152 -14.43 8.13 18.41
CA SER A 152 -14.43 6.68 18.20
C SER A 152 -13.39 6.31 17.12
N GLY A 153 -12.99 5.03 17.07
CA GLY A 153 -12.04 4.55 16.05
C GLY A 153 -12.50 4.83 14.61
N GLY A 154 -13.79 4.63 14.33
CA GLY A 154 -14.39 4.94 13.02
C GLY A 154 -14.36 6.44 12.69
N MET A 155 -14.71 7.30 13.68
CA MET A 155 -14.62 8.75 13.49
C MET A 155 -13.17 9.20 13.21
N ALA A 156 -12.19 8.67 13.96
CA ALA A 156 -10.79 9.01 13.77
C ALA A 156 -10.29 8.63 12.37
N ARG A 157 -10.72 7.46 11.84
CA ARG A 157 -10.44 7.06 10.45
C ARG A 157 -11.05 8.01 9.42
N LYS A 158 -12.31 8.37 9.59
CA LYS A 158 -12.97 9.35 8.72
C LYS A 158 -12.25 10.69 8.73
N VAL A 159 -11.74 11.13 9.89
CA VAL A 159 -10.92 12.36 10.01
C VAL A 159 -9.58 12.24 9.26
N LEU A 160 -8.88 11.09 9.34
CA LEU A 160 -7.65 10.85 8.57
C LEU A 160 -7.92 10.87 7.06
N LEU A 161 -9.01 10.25 6.62
CA LEU A 161 -9.45 10.30 5.23
C LEU A 161 -9.75 11.74 4.78
N CYS A 162 -10.51 12.49 5.57
CA CYS A 162 -10.78 13.92 5.30
C CYS A 162 -9.48 14.72 5.19
N THR A 163 -8.46 14.42 6.03
CA THR A 163 -7.16 15.10 5.99
C THR A 163 -6.42 14.85 4.67
N ALA A 164 -6.46 13.63 4.16
CA ALA A 164 -5.85 13.29 2.87
C ALA A 164 -6.61 13.91 1.69
N LEU A 165 -7.93 13.80 1.68
CA LEU A 165 -8.77 14.32 0.60
C LEU A 165 -8.80 15.87 0.55
N ALA A 166 -8.61 16.53 1.70
CA ALA A 166 -8.48 17.99 1.76
C ALA A 166 -7.20 18.51 1.08
N SER A 167 -6.22 17.62 0.88
CA SER A 167 -4.90 17.96 0.36
C SER A 167 -4.94 18.04 -1.14
N ASN A 168 -5.12 18.59 -1.99
CA ASN A 168 -5.04 18.51 -3.47
C ASN A 168 -3.73 17.80 -3.94
N SER A 169 -3.50 16.57 -3.39
CA SER A 169 -2.29 15.79 -3.65
C SER A 169 -2.36 15.08 -5.01
N LYS A 170 -1.18 14.76 -5.58
CA LYS A 170 -1.06 14.00 -6.83
C LYS A 170 -1.05 12.50 -6.59
N VAL A 171 -0.54 12.09 -5.42
CA VAL A 171 -0.48 10.69 -4.99
C VAL A 171 -0.99 10.58 -3.56
N ILE A 172 -1.93 9.66 -3.32
CA ILE A 172 -2.37 9.25 -2.00
C ILE A 172 -1.86 7.82 -1.77
N ILE A 173 -1.13 7.62 -0.69
CA ILE A 173 -0.76 6.31 -0.18
C ILE A 173 -1.75 5.99 0.94
N ALA A 174 -2.57 4.95 0.76
CA ALA A 174 -3.55 4.50 1.74
C ALA A 174 -3.08 3.17 2.34
N ASP A 175 -2.55 3.23 3.56
CA ASP A 175 -2.05 2.05 4.27
C ASP A 175 -3.15 1.50 5.17
N GLU A 176 -3.71 0.34 4.80
CA GLU A 176 -4.82 -0.33 5.46
C GLU A 176 -5.99 0.63 5.77
N PRO A 177 -6.58 1.29 4.75
CA PRO A 177 -7.57 2.34 4.98
C PRO A 177 -8.93 1.83 5.45
N THR A 178 -9.20 0.54 5.35
CA THR A 178 -10.54 -0.06 5.49
C THR A 178 -10.82 -0.79 6.81
N PRO A 179 -9.86 -1.35 7.57
CA PRO A 179 -10.17 -2.08 8.79
C PRO A 179 -10.99 -1.27 9.80
N GLY A 180 -11.99 -1.90 10.43
CA GLY A 180 -12.85 -1.27 11.43
C GLY A 180 -13.90 -0.30 10.88
N LEU A 181 -14.13 -0.30 9.57
CA LEU A 181 -15.30 0.30 8.94
C LEU A 181 -16.40 -0.76 8.78
N ASP A 182 -17.64 -0.36 8.97
CA ASP A 182 -18.80 -1.13 8.57
C ASP A 182 -18.89 -1.20 7.03
N GLU A 183 -19.69 -2.11 6.49
CA GLU A 183 -19.75 -2.37 5.06
C GLU A 183 -20.21 -1.15 4.24
N GLU A 184 -21.13 -0.35 4.77
CA GLU A 184 -21.62 0.86 4.10
C GLU A 184 -20.52 1.91 4.03
N SER A 185 -19.87 2.21 5.16
CA SER A 185 -18.72 3.13 5.25
C SER A 185 -17.54 2.66 4.37
N LEU A 186 -17.27 1.34 4.32
CA LEU A 186 -16.25 0.76 3.45
C LEU A 186 -16.56 1.06 1.98
N ASN A 187 -17.77 0.75 1.53
CA ASN A 187 -18.17 0.95 0.13
C ASN A 187 -18.15 2.44 -0.26
N GLU A 188 -18.51 3.35 0.67
CA GLU A 188 -18.44 4.79 0.47
C GLU A 188 -16.98 5.26 0.29
N VAL A 189 -16.07 4.84 1.15
CA VAL A 189 -14.63 5.16 1.07
C VAL A 189 -14.03 4.64 -0.24
N LEU A 190 -14.35 3.41 -0.64
CA LEU A 190 -13.86 2.84 -1.90
C LEU A 190 -14.38 3.63 -3.11
N LYS A 191 -15.66 4.01 -3.14
CA LYS A 191 -16.22 4.88 -4.19
C LYS A 191 -15.52 6.23 -4.26
N ASP A 192 -15.18 6.81 -3.11
CA ASP A 192 -14.50 8.09 -3.08
C ASP A 192 -13.05 7.99 -3.56
N PHE A 193 -12.33 6.91 -3.22
CA PHE A 193 -11.01 6.67 -3.81
C PHE A 193 -11.10 6.58 -5.34
N ARG A 194 -12.12 5.88 -5.88
CA ARG A 194 -12.29 5.82 -7.34
C ARG A 194 -12.55 7.20 -7.93
N LYS A 195 -13.47 8.00 -7.35
CA LYS A 195 -13.73 9.37 -7.80
C LYS A 195 -12.48 10.26 -7.78
N VAL A 196 -11.68 10.13 -6.72
CA VAL A 196 -10.41 10.89 -6.58
C VAL A 196 -9.40 10.47 -7.64
N ALA A 197 -9.32 9.18 -7.94
CA ALA A 197 -8.45 8.69 -9.01
C ALA A 197 -8.94 9.14 -10.39
N ASP A 198 -10.24 9.08 -10.64
CA ASP A 198 -10.85 9.54 -11.90
C ASP A 198 -10.66 11.06 -12.11
N SER A 199 -10.50 11.83 -11.03
CA SER A 199 -10.15 13.26 -11.10
C SER A 199 -8.65 13.53 -11.37
N GLY A 200 -7.83 12.47 -11.51
CA GLY A 200 -6.42 12.54 -11.89
C GLY A 200 -5.41 12.39 -10.75
N CYS A 201 -5.87 12.19 -9.51
CA CYS A 201 -5.00 11.79 -8.40
C CYS A 201 -4.70 10.28 -8.51
N SER A 202 -3.49 9.86 -8.19
CA SER A 202 -3.10 8.44 -8.22
C SER A 202 -3.15 7.86 -6.81
N ILE A 203 -3.56 6.61 -6.67
CA ILE A 203 -3.72 6.00 -5.34
C ILE A 203 -2.90 4.71 -5.26
N LEU A 204 -2.00 4.64 -4.28
CA LEU A 204 -1.33 3.42 -3.86
C LEU A 204 -2.06 2.88 -2.62
N MET A 205 -2.90 1.88 -2.81
CA MET A 205 -3.64 1.24 -1.72
C MET A 205 -2.88 0.02 -1.22
N ILE A 206 -2.50 0.01 0.05
CA ILE A 206 -1.87 -1.13 0.71
C ILE A 206 -2.93 -1.81 1.56
N THR A 207 -3.17 -3.10 1.35
CA THR A 207 -4.19 -3.84 2.10
C THR A 207 -3.91 -5.35 2.13
N HIS A 208 -4.50 -6.05 3.09
CA HIS A 208 -4.58 -7.51 3.07
C HIS A 208 -5.93 -8.01 2.49
N ASP A 209 -6.90 -7.12 2.29
CA ASP A 209 -8.20 -7.43 1.72
C ASP A 209 -8.19 -7.31 0.19
N ILE A 210 -7.94 -8.45 -0.48
CA ILE A 210 -7.97 -8.51 -1.93
C ILE A 210 -9.38 -8.24 -2.50
N SER A 211 -10.45 -8.59 -1.78
CA SER A 211 -11.82 -8.36 -2.23
C SER A 211 -12.13 -6.87 -2.30
N ALA A 212 -11.72 -6.09 -1.29
CA ALA A 212 -11.84 -4.64 -1.32
C ALA A 212 -10.97 -4.03 -2.44
N ALA A 213 -9.74 -4.54 -2.62
CA ALA A 213 -8.85 -4.09 -3.68
C ALA A 213 -9.46 -4.29 -5.08
N LEU A 214 -10.00 -5.48 -5.36
CA LEU A 214 -10.60 -5.82 -6.65
C LEU A 214 -11.86 -4.99 -7.01
N LYS A 215 -12.51 -4.37 -6.02
CA LYS A 215 -13.68 -3.50 -6.27
C LYS A 215 -13.30 -2.18 -6.96
N ILE A 216 -12.08 -1.67 -6.74
CA ILE A 216 -11.73 -0.31 -7.17
C ILE A 216 -10.38 -0.17 -7.87
N ALA A 217 -9.45 -1.11 -7.69
CA ALA A 217 -8.13 -1.00 -8.27
C ALA A 217 -8.14 -1.27 -9.78
N ASP A 218 -7.25 -0.58 -10.50
CA ASP A 218 -6.98 -0.85 -11.91
C ASP A 218 -5.99 -2.02 -12.03
N LYS A 219 -5.02 -2.09 -11.10
CA LYS A 219 -4.04 -3.17 -11.00
C LYS A 219 -3.84 -3.62 -9.56
N VAL A 220 -3.44 -4.87 -9.42
CA VAL A 220 -3.11 -5.48 -8.13
C VAL A 220 -1.68 -6.01 -8.19
N ALA A 221 -0.84 -5.54 -7.27
CA ALA A 221 0.49 -6.08 -7.01
C ALA A 221 0.41 -7.08 -5.84
N ILE A 222 0.69 -8.34 -6.13
CA ILE A 222 0.69 -9.42 -5.14
C ILE A 222 2.04 -9.47 -4.47
N PHE A 223 2.04 -9.24 -3.16
CA PHE A 223 3.22 -9.15 -2.33
C PHE A 223 3.31 -10.34 -1.36
N TYR A 224 4.45 -10.98 -1.31
CA TYR A 224 4.70 -12.15 -0.46
C TYR A 224 6.15 -12.16 0.02
N ALA A 225 6.36 -12.31 1.32
CA ALA A 225 7.67 -12.49 1.94
C ALA A 225 8.74 -11.49 1.42
N GLY A 226 8.42 -10.19 1.46
CA GLY A 226 9.35 -9.14 1.06
C GLY A 226 9.51 -8.94 -0.46
N SER A 227 8.72 -9.60 -1.30
CA SER A 227 8.89 -9.53 -2.75
C SER A 227 7.56 -9.34 -3.49
N THR A 228 7.59 -8.59 -4.59
CA THR A 228 6.49 -8.54 -5.55
C THR A 228 6.52 -9.79 -6.43
N LEU A 229 5.48 -10.62 -6.35
CA LEU A 229 5.39 -11.86 -7.13
C LEU A 229 4.67 -11.67 -8.45
N GLU A 230 3.61 -10.87 -8.47
CA GLU A 230 2.86 -10.58 -9.69
C GLU A 230 2.24 -9.19 -9.62
N ILE A 231 2.20 -8.49 -10.76
CA ILE A 231 1.38 -7.30 -10.97
C ILE A 231 0.41 -7.64 -12.10
N ALA A 232 -0.87 -7.73 -11.79
CA ALA A 232 -1.92 -8.12 -12.70
C ALA A 232 -2.97 -7.01 -12.83
N ASN A 233 -3.61 -6.89 -13.99
CA ASN A 233 -4.80 -6.06 -14.12
C ASN A 233 -5.95 -6.67 -13.32
N THR A 234 -6.82 -5.86 -12.77
CA THR A 234 -7.99 -6.35 -12.01
C THR A 234 -8.86 -7.29 -12.85
N ASP A 235 -8.96 -7.05 -14.15
CA ASP A 235 -9.68 -7.93 -15.08
C ASP A 235 -9.08 -9.34 -15.23
N ASP A 236 -7.81 -9.53 -14.89
CA ASP A 236 -7.19 -10.85 -14.92
C ASP A 236 -7.76 -11.75 -13.80
N PHE A 237 -8.25 -11.15 -12.71
CA PHE A 237 -8.89 -11.86 -11.59
C PHE A 237 -10.32 -12.35 -11.91
N LYS A 238 -10.84 -12.10 -13.10
CA LYS A 238 -12.09 -12.73 -13.57
C LYS A 238 -11.89 -14.15 -14.08
N ASN A 239 -10.63 -14.54 -14.41
CA ASN A 239 -10.30 -15.87 -14.89
C ASN A 239 -8.93 -16.30 -14.38
N ILE A 240 -8.86 -17.40 -13.61
CA ILE A 240 -7.64 -17.95 -13.02
C ILE A 240 -6.52 -18.22 -14.05
N GLU A 241 -6.87 -18.55 -15.30
CA GLU A 241 -5.90 -18.83 -16.35
C GLU A 241 -5.14 -17.58 -16.82
N LYS A 242 -5.69 -16.39 -16.58
CA LYS A 242 -5.00 -15.12 -16.83
C LYS A 242 -3.96 -14.77 -15.78
N LEU A 243 -4.08 -15.33 -14.57
CA LEU A 243 -3.09 -15.16 -13.50
C LEU A 243 -1.85 -16.01 -13.80
N ARG A 244 -0.68 -15.49 -13.45
CA ARG A 244 0.61 -16.03 -13.90
C ARG A 244 1.36 -16.75 -12.79
N HIS A 245 1.35 -16.19 -11.58
CA HIS A 245 2.08 -16.75 -10.45
C HIS A 245 1.25 -17.80 -9.69
N PRO A 246 1.83 -18.97 -9.32
CA PRO A 246 1.12 -20.00 -8.54
C PRO A 246 0.49 -19.49 -7.24
N TYR A 247 1.15 -18.57 -6.54
CA TYR A 247 0.61 -17.94 -5.32
C TYR A 247 -0.62 -17.09 -5.62
N THR A 248 -0.62 -16.30 -6.71
CA THR A 248 -1.77 -15.49 -7.13
C THR A 248 -2.96 -16.37 -7.47
N LYS A 249 -2.73 -17.48 -8.18
CA LYS A 249 -3.78 -18.49 -8.48
C LYS A 249 -4.35 -19.10 -7.20
N ALA A 250 -3.50 -19.35 -6.22
CA ALA A 250 -3.94 -19.90 -4.92
C ALA A 250 -4.75 -18.88 -4.11
N LEU A 251 -4.33 -17.60 -4.10
CA LEU A 251 -5.11 -16.51 -3.49
C LEU A 251 -6.48 -16.36 -4.16
N TYR A 252 -6.54 -16.45 -5.48
CA TYR A 252 -7.80 -16.42 -6.22
C TYR A 252 -8.76 -17.53 -5.77
N LYS A 253 -8.27 -18.75 -5.61
CA LYS A 253 -9.08 -19.89 -5.14
C LYS A 253 -9.54 -19.75 -3.68
N ALA A 254 -8.77 -19.01 -2.87
CA ALA A 254 -9.11 -18.76 -1.47
C ALA A 254 -10.16 -17.66 -1.28
N LEU A 255 -10.53 -16.90 -2.33
CA LEU A 255 -11.57 -15.88 -2.23
C LEU A 255 -12.94 -16.48 -1.87
N PRO A 256 -13.76 -15.76 -1.05
CA PRO A 256 -15.07 -16.24 -0.63
C PRO A 256 -16.02 -16.59 -1.80
N ASN A 257 -15.89 -15.87 -2.91
CA ASN A 257 -16.72 -16.06 -4.11
C ASN A 257 -16.23 -17.15 -5.05
N HIS A 258 -15.16 -17.86 -4.69
CA HIS A 258 -14.56 -18.97 -5.45
C HIS A 258 -14.58 -20.27 -4.65
N GLU A 259 -13.52 -21.06 -4.73
CA GLU A 259 -13.46 -22.36 -4.06
C GLU A 259 -13.40 -22.29 -2.53
N PHE A 260 -13.10 -21.11 -1.95
CA PHE A 260 -12.86 -20.87 -0.52
C PHE A 260 -11.90 -21.89 0.08
N LYS A 261 -10.86 -22.25 -0.68
CA LYS A 261 -9.91 -23.31 -0.33
C LYS A 261 -8.60 -22.70 0.13
N ALA A 262 -8.18 -23.05 1.34
CA ALA A 262 -6.87 -22.65 1.85
C ALA A 262 -5.74 -23.18 0.94
N LEU A 263 -4.66 -22.39 0.83
CA LEU A 263 -3.50 -22.76 0.03
C LEU A 263 -2.83 -24.03 0.57
N ASP A 264 -2.51 -24.03 1.84
CA ASP A 264 -1.90 -25.10 2.65
C ASP A 264 -1.92 -24.67 4.12
N ASP A 265 -1.39 -25.54 5.01
CA ASP A 265 -1.29 -25.27 6.45
C ASP A 265 -0.02 -24.49 6.83
N LYS A 266 0.81 -24.09 5.86
CA LYS A 266 2.07 -23.38 6.10
C LYS A 266 1.87 -21.87 6.14
N THR A 267 2.53 -21.23 7.07
CA THR A 267 2.61 -19.77 7.14
C THR A 267 3.63 -19.19 6.15
N GLN A 268 3.60 -17.89 5.93
CA GLN A 268 4.66 -17.18 5.23
C GLN A 268 5.97 -17.30 6.02
N PRO A 269 7.14 -17.53 5.36
CA PRO A 269 8.42 -17.57 6.04
C PRO A 269 8.75 -16.24 6.71
N LEU A 270 9.40 -16.30 7.86
CA LEU A 270 9.92 -15.10 8.52
C LEU A 270 11.08 -14.50 7.71
N PRO A 271 11.36 -13.19 7.84
CA PRO A 271 12.48 -12.56 7.15
C PRO A 271 13.85 -13.23 7.41
N SER A 272 14.04 -13.83 8.59
CA SER A 272 15.24 -14.60 8.96
C SER A 272 15.33 -15.99 8.31
N GLU A 273 14.22 -16.49 7.73
CA GLU A 273 14.09 -17.85 7.21
C GLU A 273 13.81 -17.85 5.68
N LEU A 274 14.03 -16.71 5.04
CA LEU A 274 13.76 -16.58 3.62
C LEU A 274 14.66 -17.52 2.80
N PRO A 275 14.10 -18.26 1.82
CA PRO A 275 14.87 -19.11 0.95
C PRO A 275 15.85 -18.31 0.08
N LYS A 276 16.93 -18.94 -0.35
CA LYS A 276 17.95 -18.31 -1.22
C LYS A 276 17.42 -18.01 -2.63
N GLY A 277 16.47 -18.80 -3.11
CA GLY A 277 15.85 -18.65 -4.42
C GLY A 277 14.48 -17.97 -4.36
N CYS A 278 13.49 -18.56 -5.05
CA CYS A 278 12.12 -18.04 -5.06
C CYS A 278 11.51 -18.08 -3.65
N VAL A 279 11.03 -16.95 -3.15
CA VAL A 279 10.44 -16.83 -1.79
C VAL A 279 9.20 -17.70 -1.58
N PHE A 280 8.57 -18.18 -2.64
CA PHE A 280 7.41 -19.07 -2.59
C PHE A 280 7.76 -20.55 -2.83
N CYS A 281 9.04 -20.92 -3.04
CA CYS A 281 9.43 -22.28 -3.46
C CYS A 281 8.94 -23.40 -2.53
N ASP A 282 8.95 -23.19 -1.20
CA ASP A 282 8.56 -24.22 -0.22
C ASP A 282 7.08 -24.57 -0.22
N ARG A 283 6.25 -23.70 -0.79
CA ARG A 283 4.80 -23.86 -0.92
C ARG A 283 4.34 -24.07 -2.37
N CYS A 284 5.28 -23.98 -3.32
CA CYS A 284 4.97 -24.07 -4.74
C CYS A 284 4.86 -25.53 -5.21
N LYS A 285 3.69 -25.90 -5.75
CA LYS A 285 3.45 -27.26 -6.25
C LYS A 285 4.19 -27.59 -7.55
N ILE A 286 4.65 -26.57 -8.28
CA ILE A 286 5.38 -26.70 -9.56
C ILE A 286 6.86 -26.32 -9.44
N LYS A 287 7.41 -26.33 -8.21
CA LYS A 287 8.80 -25.96 -7.98
C LYS A 287 9.77 -26.93 -8.66
N THR A 288 10.89 -26.41 -9.11
CA THR A 288 12.05 -27.16 -9.57
C THR A 288 13.28 -26.81 -8.73
N LYS A 289 14.38 -27.56 -8.90
CA LYS A 289 15.65 -27.28 -8.20
C LYS A 289 16.17 -25.86 -8.46
N GLU A 290 15.91 -25.32 -9.65
CA GLU A 290 16.28 -23.94 -9.99
C GLU A 290 15.57 -22.92 -9.08
N CYS A 291 14.30 -23.14 -8.73
CA CYS A 291 13.55 -22.28 -7.82
C CYS A 291 14.14 -22.20 -6.40
N GLU A 292 14.91 -23.20 -5.97
CA GLU A 292 15.51 -23.24 -4.63
C GLU A 292 16.77 -22.37 -4.55
N VAL A 293 17.46 -22.16 -5.66
CA VAL A 293 18.76 -21.48 -5.69
C VAL A 293 18.75 -20.14 -6.43
N ARG A 294 17.81 -19.93 -7.35
CA ARG A 294 17.72 -18.72 -8.17
C ARG A 294 16.51 -17.88 -7.82
N VAL A 295 16.75 -16.60 -7.51
CA VAL A 295 15.68 -15.59 -7.40
C VAL A 295 15.18 -15.27 -8.81
N PRO A 296 13.89 -15.51 -9.15
CA PRO A 296 13.36 -15.18 -10.45
C PRO A 296 13.39 -13.68 -10.71
N GLU A 297 13.80 -13.25 -11.88
CA GLU A 297 13.65 -11.87 -12.33
C GLU A 297 12.18 -11.57 -12.65
N ILE A 298 11.79 -10.31 -12.48
CA ILE A 298 10.47 -9.86 -12.89
C ILE A 298 10.43 -9.77 -14.42
N LYS A 299 9.44 -10.39 -15.05
CA LYS A 299 9.26 -10.40 -16.51
C LYS A 299 7.85 -9.99 -16.88
N GLU A 300 7.68 -9.41 -18.05
CA GLU A 300 6.39 -9.02 -18.59
C GLU A 300 5.77 -10.17 -19.39
N ILE A 301 4.57 -10.60 -19.04
CA ILE A 301 3.82 -11.66 -19.71
C ILE A 301 2.33 -11.23 -19.78
N ARG A 302 1.73 -11.26 -20.98
CA ARG A 302 0.29 -11.00 -21.19
C ARG A 302 -0.19 -9.69 -20.51
N ASN A 303 0.55 -8.60 -20.70
CA ASN A 303 0.27 -7.26 -20.14
C ASN A 303 0.27 -7.22 -18.59
N GLY A 304 0.93 -8.14 -17.92
CA GLY A 304 1.20 -8.14 -16.49
C GLY A 304 2.65 -8.45 -16.23
N LYS A 305 3.11 -8.25 -14.99
CA LYS A 305 4.48 -8.54 -14.56
C LYS A 305 4.47 -9.70 -13.59
N VAL A 306 5.43 -10.60 -13.70
CA VAL A 306 5.51 -11.78 -12.83
C VAL A 306 6.95 -12.16 -12.51
N ARG A 307 7.18 -12.52 -11.26
CA ARG A 307 8.46 -13.03 -10.75
C ARG A 307 8.35 -14.54 -10.53
N CYS A 308 8.40 -15.29 -11.64
CA CYS A 308 8.34 -16.75 -11.63
C CYS A 308 9.10 -17.33 -12.83
N ILE A 309 9.93 -18.37 -12.60
CA ILE A 309 10.67 -19.06 -13.64
C ILE A 309 9.69 -19.76 -14.61
N HIS A 310 8.65 -20.37 -14.08
CA HIS A 310 7.68 -21.20 -14.80
C HIS A 310 6.44 -20.45 -15.32
N ALA A 311 6.39 -19.12 -15.16
CA ALA A 311 5.25 -18.36 -15.68
C ALA A 311 5.27 -18.32 -17.21
N THR A 312 4.12 -18.59 -17.82
CA THR A 312 3.87 -18.64 -19.26
C THR A 312 2.76 -17.66 -19.65
#